data_ad6c21f139f38a2c233bde5d97509a5e
#
_entry.id   ad6c21f139f38a2c233bde5d97509a5e
#
_cell.length_a   1.000
_cell.length_b   1.000
_cell.length_c   1.000
_cell.angle_alpha   90.00
_cell.angle_beta   90.00
_cell.angle_gamma   90.00
#
_symmetry.space_group_name_H-M   'P 1'
#
loop_
_entity.id
_entity.type
_entity.pdbx_description
1 polymer ?
#
loop_
_entity_poly.entity_id
_entity_poly.type
_entity_poly.pdbx_seq_one_letter_code
_entity_poly.pdbx_strand_id
1 'polypeptide(L)'
;MNDADKERAIALLNTIMELELAGVVRYTHYSLMVFGLNRIPIVGWLKANSDESLLHARKAGELVAWLGGHPSLAIGALLDTHRHDVTDILRE
;
A
#
# COMPACT_ATOMS: atom_id res chain seq x y z
N MET A 1 -23.40 -12.90 -9.73
CA MET A 1 -22.11 -13.52 -9.34
C MET A 1 -22.41 -14.72 -8.46
N ASN A 2 -21.88 -15.89 -8.79
CA ASN A 2 -22.08 -17.07 -7.95
C ASN A 2 -21.15 -17.04 -6.73
N ASP A 3 -21.37 -17.94 -5.78
CA ASP A 3 -20.62 -17.93 -4.51
C ASP A 3 -19.12 -18.15 -4.71
N ALA A 4 -18.73 -19.04 -5.63
CA ALA A 4 -17.31 -19.30 -5.90
C ALA A 4 -16.61 -18.07 -6.48
N ASP A 5 -17.27 -17.36 -7.39
CA ASP A 5 -16.72 -16.13 -7.98
C ASP A 5 -16.64 -15.03 -6.94
N LYS A 6 -17.65 -14.93 -6.08
CA LYS A 6 -17.68 -13.95 -4.98
C LYS A 6 -16.52 -14.19 -4.03
N GLU A 7 -16.29 -15.44 -3.63
CA GLU A 7 -15.17 -15.78 -2.75
C GLU A 7 -13.81 -15.42 -3.35
N ARG A 8 -13.64 -15.70 -4.65
CA ARG A 8 -12.40 -15.36 -5.35
C ARG A 8 -12.20 -13.84 -5.43
N ALA A 9 -13.28 -13.11 -5.70
CA ALA A 9 -13.22 -11.65 -5.74
C ALA A 9 -12.84 -11.07 -4.38
N ILE A 10 -13.43 -11.57 -3.31
CA ILE A 10 -13.13 -11.14 -1.94
C ILE A 10 -11.65 -11.42 -1.61
N ALA A 11 -11.16 -12.62 -1.93
CA ALA A 11 -9.77 -12.98 -1.67
C ALA A 11 -8.81 -12.07 -2.43
N LEU A 12 -9.09 -11.82 -3.71
CA LEU A 12 -8.24 -10.93 -4.53
C LEU A 12 -8.26 -9.50 -4.01
N LEU A 13 -9.43 -8.98 -3.67
CA LEU A 13 -9.56 -7.61 -3.16
C LEU A 13 -8.85 -7.46 -1.81
N ASN A 14 -8.92 -8.46 -0.95
CA ASN A 14 -8.17 -8.45 0.31
C ASN A 14 -6.66 -8.45 0.05
N THR A 15 -6.19 -9.21 -0.93
CA THR A 15 -4.78 -9.21 -1.31
C THR A 15 -4.36 -7.81 -1.80
N ILE A 16 -5.18 -7.19 -2.64
CA ILE A 16 -4.91 -5.83 -3.13
C ILE A 16 -4.86 -4.86 -1.97
N MET A 17 -5.83 -4.92 -1.05
CA MET A 17 -5.87 -4.04 0.11
C MET A 17 -4.61 -4.20 0.97
N GLU A 18 -4.19 -5.43 1.23
CA GLU A 18 -3.00 -5.71 2.01
C GLU A 18 -1.74 -5.15 1.36
N LEU A 19 -1.61 -5.30 0.03
CA LEU A 19 -0.48 -4.75 -0.71
C LEU A 19 -0.47 -3.23 -0.69
N GLU A 20 -1.64 -2.61 -0.81
CA GLU A 20 -1.75 -1.15 -0.75
C GLU A 20 -1.43 -0.61 0.65
N LEU A 21 -1.86 -1.31 1.70
CA LEU A 21 -1.51 -0.92 3.08
C LEU A 21 -0.01 -1.06 3.32
N ALA A 22 0.62 -2.10 2.78
CA ALA A 22 2.08 -2.21 2.81
C ALA A 22 2.74 -1.03 2.10
N GLY A 23 2.16 -0.59 0.98
CA GLY A 23 2.60 0.61 0.27
C GLY A 23 2.53 1.87 1.13
N VAL A 24 1.42 2.06 1.86
CA VAL A 24 1.27 3.20 2.78
C VAL A 24 2.41 3.21 3.80
N VAL A 25 2.67 2.07 4.42
CA VAL A 25 3.73 1.96 5.43
C VAL A 25 5.09 2.23 4.79
N ARG A 26 5.38 1.62 3.65
CA ARG A 26 6.66 1.76 2.97
C ARG A 26 6.93 3.19 2.51
N TYR A 27 5.97 3.82 1.83
CA TYR A 27 6.14 5.20 1.36
C TYR A 27 6.27 6.17 2.53
N THR A 28 5.48 5.97 3.58
CA THR A 28 5.56 6.78 4.80
C THR A 28 6.94 6.64 5.44
N HIS A 29 7.39 5.40 5.61
CA HIS A 29 8.71 5.11 6.18
C HIS A 29 9.82 5.83 5.40
N TYR A 30 9.84 5.66 4.09
CA TYR A 30 10.88 6.30 3.27
C TYR A 30 10.78 7.82 3.27
N SER A 31 9.57 8.38 3.37
CA SER A 31 9.43 9.84 3.47
C SER A 31 10.11 10.40 4.71
N LEU A 32 10.22 9.58 5.76
CA LEU A 32 10.88 9.96 7.01
C LEU A 32 12.40 9.70 6.98
N MET A 33 12.83 8.76 6.15
CA MET A 33 14.22 8.29 6.13
C MET A 33 15.09 8.91 5.05
N VAL A 34 14.48 9.35 3.95
CA VAL A 34 15.25 9.86 2.81
C VAL A 34 15.96 11.17 3.14
N PHE A 35 17.19 11.31 2.67
CA PHE A 35 17.95 12.55 2.82
C PHE A 35 18.77 12.82 1.55
N GLY A 36 19.36 14.00 1.48
CA GLY A 36 20.17 14.41 0.34
C GLY A 36 19.65 15.70 -0.28
N LEU A 37 20.29 16.14 -1.34
CA LEU A 37 20.00 17.43 -1.99
C LEU A 37 18.58 17.50 -2.58
N ASN A 38 18.07 16.37 -3.03
CA ASN A 38 16.73 16.29 -3.65
C ASN A 38 15.66 15.82 -2.68
N ARG A 39 15.92 15.94 -1.37
CA ARG A 39 15.02 15.42 -0.35
C ARG A 39 13.60 16.01 -0.45
N ILE A 40 13.46 17.32 -0.60
CA ILE A 40 12.17 18.00 -0.51
C ILE A 40 11.18 17.49 -1.57
N PRO A 41 11.50 17.49 -2.87
CA PRO A 41 10.56 16.99 -3.87
C PRO A 41 10.29 15.48 -3.73
N ILE A 42 11.26 14.69 -3.31
CA ILE A 42 11.10 13.25 -3.14
C ILE A 42 10.19 12.94 -1.94
N VAL A 43 10.34 13.67 -0.84
CA VAL A 43 9.45 13.52 0.32
C VAL A 43 8.00 13.82 -0.09
N GLY A 44 7.77 14.87 -0.85
CA GLY A 44 6.43 15.20 -1.36
C GLY A 44 5.87 14.09 -2.22
N TRP A 45 6.68 13.54 -3.12
CA TRP A 45 6.29 12.43 -3.99
C TRP A 45 5.93 11.17 -3.17
N LEU A 46 6.76 10.83 -2.18
CA LEU A 46 6.51 9.67 -1.32
C LEU A 46 5.22 9.83 -0.50
N LYS A 47 4.98 11.02 0.04
CA LYS A 47 3.75 11.29 0.77
C LYS A 47 2.52 11.19 -0.13
N ALA A 48 2.59 11.71 -1.35
CA ALA A 48 1.50 11.61 -2.30
C ALA A 48 1.19 10.15 -2.66
N ASN A 49 2.24 9.33 -2.84
CA ASN A 49 2.05 7.90 -3.10
C ASN A 49 1.46 7.17 -1.91
N SER A 50 1.84 7.54 -0.69
CA SER A 50 1.24 6.99 0.52
C SER A 50 -0.26 7.28 0.57
N ASP A 51 -0.65 8.52 0.30
CA ASP A 51 -2.06 8.92 0.30
C ASP A 51 -2.86 8.18 -0.76
N GLU A 52 -2.29 8.02 -1.95
CA GLU A 52 -2.93 7.29 -3.05
C GLU A 52 -3.10 5.80 -2.72
N SER A 53 -2.07 5.18 -2.15
CA SER A 53 -2.15 3.78 -1.72
C SER A 53 -3.21 3.58 -0.65
N LEU A 54 -3.35 4.53 0.28
CA LEU A 54 -4.39 4.46 1.30
C LEU A 54 -5.79 4.56 0.67
N LEU A 55 -5.96 5.43 -0.31
CA LEU A 55 -7.23 5.54 -1.05
C LEU A 55 -7.57 4.23 -1.74
N HIS A 56 -6.59 3.60 -2.40
CA HIS A 56 -6.79 2.31 -3.06
C HIS A 56 -7.14 1.20 -2.07
N ALA A 57 -6.48 1.20 -0.90
CA ALA A 57 -6.78 0.24 0.15
C ALA A 57 -8.21 0.38 0.64
N ARG A 58 -8.67 1.62 0.87
CA ARG A 58 -10.04 1.88 1.29
C ARG A 58 -11.06 1.40 0.27
N LYS A 59 -10.81 1.67 -1.02
CA LYS A 59 -11.71 1.22 -2.09
C LYS A 59 -11.80 -0.30 -2.15
N ALA A 60 -10.67 -0.99 -2.06
CA ALA A 60 -10.66 -2.45 -2.07
C ALA A 60 -11.42 -3.00 -0.86
N GLY A 61 -11.19 -2.45 0.33
CA GLY A 61 -11.87 -2.88 1.55
C GLY A 61 -13.37 -2.64 1.50
N GLU A 62 -13.80 -1.50 0.96
CA GLU A 62 -15.21 -1.19 0.78
C GLU A 62 -15.88 -2.20 -0.15
N LEU A 63 -15.20 -2.60 -1.23
CA LEU A 63 -15.72 -3.60 -2.16
C LEU A 63 -15.83 -4.99 -1.49
N VAL A 64 -14.86 -5.34 -0.65
CA VAL A 64 -14.92 -6.59 0.13
C VAL A 64 -16.16 -6.60 1.00
N ALA A 65 -16.40 -5.53 1.74
CA ALA A 65 -17.55 -5.41 2.63
C ALA A 65 -18.85 -5.44 1.83
N TRP A 66 -18.89 -4.75 0.70
CA TRP A 66 -20.07 -4.73 -0.17
C TRP A 66 -20.42 -6.12 -0.71
N LEU A 67 -19.40 -6.95 -0.97
CA LEU A 67 -19.59 -8.34 -1.40
C LEU A 67 -19.94 -9.29 -0.24
N GLY A 68 -20.05 -8.77 0.97
CA GLY A 68 -20.38 -9.58 2.15
C GLY A 68 -19.19 -10.24 2.82
N GLY A 69 -17.98 -9.89 2.41
CA GLY A 69 -16.76 -10.41 3.03
C GLY A 69 -16.28 -9.54 4.20
N HIS A 70 -15.18 -9.94 4.79
CA HIS A 70 -14.54 -9.20 5.87
C HIS A 70 -13.20 -8.64 5.39
N PRO A 71 -13.02 -7.31 5.42
CA PRO A 71 -11.71 -6.74 5.09
C PRO A 71 -10.63 -7.29 6.01
N SER A 72 -9.50 -7.66 5.42
CA SER A 72 -8.36 -8.22 6.15
C SER A 72 -7.78 -7.22 7.14
N LEU A 73 -7.27 -7.71 8.28
CA LEU A 73 -6.49 -6.90 9.22
C LEU A 73 -4.98 -7.02 8.97
N ALA A 74 -4.57 -7.87 8.02
CA ALA A 74 -3.16 -8.03 7.69
C ALA A 74 -2.70 -6.93 6.75
N ILE A 75 -1.40 -6.76 6.67
CA ILE A 75 -0.78 -5.95 5.63
C ILE A 75 0.12 -6.86 4.79
N GLY A 76 0.41 -6.42 3.56
CA GLY A 76 1.30 -7.19 2.68
C GLY A 76 2.74 -7.20 3.19
N ALA A 77 3.57 -7.95 2.49
CA ALA A 77 4.98 -8.07 2.87
C ALA A 77 5.68 -6.71 2.83
N LEU A 78 6.44 -6.44 3.88
CA LEU A 78 7.29 -5.26 3.98
C LEU A 78 8.75 -5.71 3.89
N LEU A 79 9.54 -4.96 3.13
CA LEU A 79 10.96 -5.19 3.07
C LEU A 79 11.61 -4.49 4.27
N ASP A 80 12.40 -5.24 5.03
CA ASP A 80 13.12 -4.69 6.17
C ASP A 80 14.38 -4.01 5.64
N THR A 81 14.27 -2.73 5.30
CA THR A 81 15.38 -1.97 4.74
C THR A 81 15.60 -0.68 5.52
N HIS A 82 16.86 -0.27 5.58
CA HIS A 82 17.25 1.01 6.16
C HIS A 82 17.86 1.91 5.09
N ARG A 83 17.33 1.85 3.89
CA ARG A 83 17.85 2.61 2.76
C ARG A 83 17.48 4.08 2.88
N HIS A 84 18.46 4.93 2.65
CA HIS A 84 18.30 6.38 2.72
C HIS A 84 18.53 7.05 1.37
N ASP A 85 19.25 6.39 0.46
CA ASP A 85 19.55 6.92 -0.85
C ASP A 85 18.30 6.85 -1.74
N VAL A 86 18.00 7.96 -2.42
CA VAL A 86 16.80 8.06 -3.28
C VAL A 86 16.80 6.98 -4.35
N THR A 87 17.94 6.69 -4.97
CA THR A 87 18.02 5.68 -6.03
C THR A 87 17.65 4.31 -5.51
N ASP A 88 18.16 3.93 -4.33
CA ASP A 88 17.85 2.64 -3.72
C ASP A 88 16.38 2.54 -3.34
N ILE A 89 15.81 3.62 -2.79
CA ILE A 89 14.39 3.66 -2.43
C ILE A 89 13.51 3.50 -3.67
N LEU A 90 13.82 4.17 -4.75
CA LEU A 90 13.00 4.12 -5.97
C LEU A 90 13.06 2.77 -6.68
N ARG A 91 14.06 1.93 -6.38
CA ARG A 91 14.17 0.58 -6.94
C ARG A 91 13.26 -0.43 -6.26
N GLU A 92 12.74 -0.10 -5.10
CA GLU A 92 11.79 -0.95 -4.39
C GLU A 92 10.39 -0.69 -4.91
#